data_3fca56bcd5a1dadab05226e68b56e765
#
_entry.id   3fca56bcd5a1dadab05226e68b56e765
#
_cell.length_a   1.000
_cell.length_b   1.000
_cell.length_c   1.000
_cell.angle_alpha   90.00
_cell.angle_beta   90.00
_cell.angle_gamma   90.00
#
_symmetry.space_group_name_H-M   'P 1'
#
loop_
_entity.id
_entity.type
_entity.pdbx_description
1 polymer ?
#
loop_
_entity_poly.entity_id
_entity_poly.type
_entity_poly.pdbx_seq_one_letter_code
_entity_poly.pdbx_strand_id
1 'polypeptide(L)'
;MASTRRRGAALERAILDAGWEQLLEGGYAGFTFEAVAERAQTGKAALYRRWPNKEALVLAVLSHSDVGAPPDVPDTGSLRDDVLSLLRSVNGLGEGAAAVFSTILAAYFDQTTTLPAQLQARLLGGRDRVMPQLIERSIGRGELDGALPARVVRLPLDLFRHELIMNLGRVSEETLVDIVDTVFIPVAMAHRPPGPA
;
A
#
# COMPACT_ATOMS: atom_id res chain seq x y z
N MET A 1 28.78 -17.61 23.73
CA MET A 1 27.39 -18.02 23.87
C MET A 1 26.91 -18.57 22.52
N ALA A 2 26.51 -19.83 22.45
CA ALA A 2 26.07 -20.45 21.21
C ALA A 2 24.71 -19.88 20.81
N SER A 3 24.66 -19.15 19.69
CA SER A 3 23.41 -18.66 19.09
C SER A 3 22.55 -19.88 18.72
N THR A 4 21.41 -20.04 19.38
CA THR A 4 20.43 -21.08 19.04
C THR A 4 19.95 -20.87 17.61
N ARG A 5 20.41 -21.71 16.69
CA ARG A 5 20.07 -21.62 15.25
C ARG A 5 18.57 -21.74 15.05
N ARG A 6 17.93 -20.63 14.66
CA ARG A 6 16.49 -20.59 14.34
C ARG A 6 16.15 -21.59 13.24
N ARG A 7 15.01 -22.29 13.36
CA ARG A 7 14.55 -23.30 12.39
C ARG A 7 13.05 -23.13 12.10
N GLY A 8 12.61 -23.59 10.94
CA GLY A 8 11.19 -23.57 10.57
C GLY A 8 10.58 -22.18 10.49
N ALA A 9 9.39 -22.00 11.06
CA ALA A 9 8.61 -20.75 11.02
C ALA A 9 9.32 -19.55 11.69
N ALA A 10 10.09 -19.80 12.77
CA ALA A 10 10.84 -18.72 13.43
C ALA A 10 11.96 -18.15 12.55
N LEU A 11 12.62 -19.00 11.74
CA LEU A 11 13.62 -18.55 10.78
C LEU A 11 12.96 -17.80 9.61
N GLU A 12 11.83 -18.30 9.12
CA GLU A 12 11.09 -17.66 8.05
C GLU A 12 10.65 -16.25 8.44
N ARG A 13 10.04 -16.10 9.62
CA ARG A 13 9.67 -14.78 10.16
C ARG A 13 10.89 -13.85 10.26
N ALA A 14 12.00 -14.31 10.81
CA ALA A 14 13.21 -13.50 10.91
C ALA A 14 13.78 -13.07 9.54
N ILE A 15 13.63 -13.89 8.50
CA ILE A 15 14.00 -13.52 7.12
C ILE A 15 13.05 -12.46 6.56
N LEU A 16 11.74 -12.61 6.79
CA LEU A 16 10.74 -11.66 6.30
C LEU A 16 10.85 -10.30 7.00
N ASP A 17 11.08 -10.30 8.32
CA ASP A 17 11.34 -9.08 9.09
C ASP A 17 12.62 -8.36 8.59
N ALA A 18 13.72 -9.10 8.42
CA ALA A 18 14.96 -8.56 7.86
C ALA A 18 14.80 -8.04 6.43
N GLY A 19 13.99 -8.73 5.63
CA GLY A 19 13.63 -8.29 4.28
C GLY A 19 12.84 -6.98 4.28
N TRP A 20 11.91 -6.83 5.22
CA TRP A 20 11.17 -5.60 5.38
C TRP A 20 12.07 -4.41 5.73
N GLU A 21 12.95 -4.56 6.73
CA GLU A 21 13.93 -3.53 7.06
C GLU A 21 14.85 -3.19 5.89
N GLN A 22 15.26 -4.19 5.10
CA GLN A 22 16.08 -3.97 3.90
C GLN A 22 15.34 -3.20 2.80
N LEU A 23 14.02 -3.41 2.65
CA LEU A 23 13.19 -2.62 1.73
C LEU A 23 13.04 -1.17 2.19
N LEU A 24 12.90 -0.94 3.50
CA LEU A 24 12.81 0.41 4.06
C LEU A 24 14.10 1.21 3.84
N GLU A 25 15.25 0.61 4.07
CA GLU A 25 16.55 1.30 3.99
C GLU A 25 17.07 1.47 2.56
N GLY A 26 16.98 0.40 1.75
CA GLY A 26 17.63 0.33 0.44
C GLY A 26 16.67 0.35 -0.75
N GLY A 27 15.37 0.37 -0.50
CA GLY A 27 14.36 0.20 -1.53
C GLY A 27 14.51 -1.10 -2.30
N TYR A 28 13.80 -1.22 -3.43
CA TYR A 28 13.91 -2.42 -4.29
C TYR A 28 15.31 -2.60 -4.88
N ALA A 29 16.01 -1.52 -5.23
CA ALA A 29 17.35 -1.60 -5.82
C ALA A 29 18.37 -2.21 -4.87
N GLY A 30 18.35 -1.81 -3.59
CA GLY A 30 19.23 -2.32 -2.54
C GLY A 30 18.82 -3.67 -1.95
N PHE A 31 17.64 -4.18 -2.28
CA PHE A 31 17.17 -5.46 -1.77
C PHE A 31 17.85 -6.63 -2.48
N THR A 32 18.71 -7.35 -1.76
CA THR A 32 19.41 -8.52 -2.27
C THR A 32 19.29 -9.72 -1.31
N PHE A 33 19.44 -10.94 -1.82
CA PHE A 33 19.46 -12.15 -0.99
C PHE A 33 20.61 -12.12 0.03
N GLU A 34 21.74 -11.53 -0.36
CA GLU A 34 22.92 -11.33 0.47
C GLU A 34 22.61 -10.47 1.68
N ALA A 35 22.07 -9.28 1.45
CA ALA A 35 21.76 -8.31 2.50
C ALA A 35 20.70 -8.84 3.46
N VAL A 36 19.64 -9.47 2.93
CA VAL A 36 18.59 -10.08 3.77
C VAL A 36 19.14 -11.25 4.58
N ALA A 37 19.98 -12.12 3.99
CA ALA A 37 20.56 -13.26 4.71
C ALA A 37 21.49 -12.82 5.83
N GLU A 38 22.32 -11.80 5.59
CA GLU A 38 23.22 -11.21 6.59
C GLU A 38 22.42 -10.62 7.76
N ARG A 39 21.42 -9.78 7.47
CA ARG A 39 20.55 -9.17 8.49
C ARG A 39 19.75 -10.20 9.29
N ALA A 40 19.23 -11.23 8.62
CA ALA A 40 18.52 -12.34 9.27
C ALA A 40 19.45 -13.31 10.04
N GLN A 41 20.76 -13.11 9.96
CA GLN A 41 21.78 -13.98 10.54
C GLN A 41 21.64 -15.45 10.08
N THR A 42 21.46 -15.64 8.77
CA THR A 42 21.31 -16.97 8.16
C THR A 42 22.12 -17.10 6.87
N GLY A 43 22.22 -18.32 6.32
CA GLY A 43 22.89 -18.53 5.05
C GLY A 43 21.94 -18.33 3.86
N LYS A 44 22.45 -17.79 2.73
CA LYS A 44 21.68 -17.60 1.49
C LYS A 44 20.94 -18.85 1.01
N ALA A 45 21.52 -20.03 1.21
CA ALA A 45 20.88 -21.30 0.87
C ALA A 45 19.52 -21.53 1.60
N ALA A 46 19.31 -20.91 2.77
CA ALA A 46 18.04 -20.99 3.48
C ALA A 46 16.95 -20.16 2.79
N LEU A 47 17.32 -19.04 2.18
CA LEU A 47 16.43 -18.18 1.41
C LEU A 47 16.07 -18.83 0.07
N TYR A 48 17.09 -19.27 -0.71
CA TYR A 48 16.87 -19.88 -2.04
C TYR A 48 16.01 -21.15 -1.99
N ARG A 49 16.00 -21.89 -0.88
CA ARG A 49 15.10 -23.05 -0.73
C ARG A 49 13.64 -22.68 -0.61
N ARG A 50 13.31 -21.43 -0.22
CA ARG A 50 11.95 -20.96 0.02
C ARG A 50 11.47 -20.04 -1.10
N TRP A 51 12.32 -19.19 -1.57
CA TRP A 51 12.02 -18.19 -2.58
C TRP A 51 12.99 -18.34 -3.76
N PRO A 52 12.49 -18.67 -4.95
CA PRO A 52 13.34 -18.97 -6.11
C PRO A 52 14.06 -17.74 -6.66
N ASN A 53 13.51 -16.55 -6.44
CA ASN A 53 14.04 -15.29 -6.96
C ASN A 53 13.72 -14.13 -6.02
N LYS A 54 14.29 -12.97 -6.34
CA LYS A 54 14.12 -11.72 -5.58
C LYS A 54 12.65 -11.30 -5.47
N GLU A 55 11.93 -11.41 -6.56
CA GLU A 55 10.52 -11.03 -6.66
C GLU A 55 9.64 -11.86 -5.71
N ALA A 56 9.88 -13.17 -5.65
CA ALA A 56 9.18 -14.07 -4.75
C ALA A 56 9.45 -13.73 -3.27
N LEU A 57 10.69 -13.38 -2.94
CA LEU A 57 11.05 -12.96 -1.59
C LEU A 57 10.43 -11.61 -1.23
N VAL A 58 10.51 -10.62 -2.13
CA VAL A 58 9.86 -9.30 -1.94
C VAL A 58 8.36 -9.46 -1.74
N LEU A 59 7.70 -10.28 -2.57
CA LEU A 59 6.28 -10.57 -2.43
C LEU A 59 5.94 -11.15 -1.05
N ALA A 60 6.74 -12.10 -0.58
CA ALA A 60 6.56 -12.70 0.74
C ALA A 60 6.76 -11.68 1.87
N VAL A 61 7.79 -10.82 1.77
CA VAL A 61 8.06 -9.72 2.71
C VAL A 61 6.88 -8.74 2.78
N LEU A 62 6.41 -8.27 1.63
CA LEU A 62 5.26 -7.36 1.57
C LEU A 62 3.96 -8.01 2.08
N SER A 63 3.83 -9.33 1.90
CA SER A 63 2.68 -10.09 2.42
C SER A 63 2.72 -10.31 3.92
N HIS A 64 3.92 -10.31 4.49
CA HIS A 64 4.15 -10.46 5.92
C HIS A 64 4.00 -9.14 6.68
N SER A 65 4.26 -8.02 6.03
CA SER A 65 4.13 -6.69 6.61
C SER A 65 2.67 -6.22 6.65
N ASP A 66 2.33 -5.39 7.64
CA ASP A 66 1.00 -4.78 7.78
C ASP A 66 0.64 -3.85 6.61
N VAL A 67 1.66 -3.41 5.85
CA VAL A 67 1.45 -2.59 4.64
C VAL A 67 0.70 -3.34 3.55
N GLY A 68 0.80 -4.68 3.51
CA GLY A 68 0.05 -5.53 2.57
C GLY A 68 -1.39 -5.81 2.98
N ALA A 69 -1.78 -5.51 4.22
CA ALA A 69 -3.15 -5.68 4.67
C ALA A 69 -4.06 -4.61 4.06
N PRO A 70 -5.29 -4.97 3.62
CA PRO A 70 -6.26 -3.95 3.26
C PRO A 70 -6.56 -3.11 4.50
N PRO A 71 -6.63 -1.77 4.39
CA PRO A 71 -7.03 -0.94 5.51
C PRO A 71 -8.48 -1.26 5.89
N ASP A 72 -8.78 -1.11 7.18
CA ASP A 72 -10.17 -1.16 7.64
C ASP A 72 -11.01 -0.12 6.88
N VAL A 73 -12.26 -0.45 6.61
CA VAL A 73 -13.19 0.47 5.96
C VAL A 73 -13.77 1.39 7.03
N PRO A 74 -13.37 2.67 7.09
CA PRO A 74 -13.86 3.60 8.10
C PRO A 74 -15.39 3.75 8.05
N ASP A 75 -16.00 3.99 9.20
CA ASP A 75 -17.44 4.29 9.33
C ASP A 75 -17.62 5.35 10.41
N THR A 76 -17.32 6.59 10.07
CA THR A 76 -17.30 7.74 10.99
C THR A 76 -18.62 8.51 10.99
N GLY A 77 -19.51 8.20 10.04
CA GLY A 77 -20.80 8.84 9.89
C GLY A 77 -20.86 9.89 8.77
N SER A 78 -19.74 10.25 8.14
CA SER A 78 -19.72 11.13 6.98
C SER A 78 -18.70 10.68 5.94
N LEU A 79 -19.00 10.91 4.64
CA LEU A 79 -18.07 10.61 3.53
C LEU A 79 -16.73 11.33 3.72
N ARG A 80 -16.79 12.60 4.14
CA ARG A 80 -15.60 13.42 4.39
C ARG A 80 -14.67 12.75 5.40
N ASP A 81 -15.20 12.42 6.58
CA ASP A 81 -14.40 11.90 7.67
C ASP A 81 -13.98 10.45 7.43
N ASP A 82 -14.79 9.67 6.72
CA ASP A 82 -14.45 8.32 6.28
C ASP A 82 -13.21 8.36 5.35
N VAL A 83 -13.22 9.23 4.32
CA VAL A 83 -12.10 9.38 3.39
C VAL A 83 -10.86 9.91 4.09
N LEU A 84 -11.00 10.91 4.95
CA LEU A 84 -9.87 11.46 5.71
C LEU A 84 -9.27 10.41 6.66
N SER A 85 -10.10 9.62 7.33
CA SER A 85 -9.66 8.50 8.18
C SER A 85 -8.90 7.44 7.36
N LEU A 86 -9.39 7.10 6.17
CA LEU A 86 -8.69 6.20 5.25
C LEU A 86 -7.31 6.74 4.86
N LEU A 87 -7.22 8.01 4.44
CA LEU A 87 -5.95 8.63 4.06
C LEU A 87 -4.96 8.67 5.24
N ARG A 88 -5.43 9.01 6.44
CA ARG A 88 -4.62 8.97 7.67
C ARG A 88 -4.10 7.58 7.99
N SER A 89 -4.95 6.56 7.86
CA SER A 89 -4.57 5.15 8.07
C SER A 89 -3.46 4.74 7.11
N VAL A 90 -3.61 5.04 5.81
CA VAL A 90 -2.59 4.74 4.79
C VAL A 90 -1.32 5.56 5.02
N ASN A 91 -1.44 6.82 5.40
CA ASN A 91 -0.31 7.70 5.75
C ASN A 91 0.44 7.22 7.01
N GLY A 92 -0.28 6.59 7.95
CA GLY A 92 0.29 5.98 9.15
C GLY A 92 1.25 4.82 8.87
N LEU A 93 1.17 4.20 7.69
CA LEU A 93 2.14 3.19 7.24
C LEU A 93 3.53 3.79 6.97
N GLY A 94 3.64 5.12 6.89
CA GLY A 94 4.88 5.88 6.87
C GLY A 94 5.86 5.45 5.77
N GLU A 95 7.11 5.22 6.16
CA GLU A 95 8.19 4.80 5.25
C GLU A 95 7.88 3.48 4.53
N GLY A 96 7.07 2.61 5.13
CA GLY A 96 6.60 1.37 4.51
C GLY A 96 5.80 1.60 3.23
N ALA A 97 4.94 2.61 3.20
CA ALA A 97 4.18 2.96 2.00
C ALA A 97 5.13 3.47 0.89
N ALA A 98 6.11 4.30 1.23
CA ALA A 98 7.11 4.79 0.28
C ALA A 98 7.98 3.65 -0.27
N ALA A 99 8.41 2.69 0.57
CA ALA A 99 9.17 1.52 0.14
C ALA A 99 8.38 0.62 -0.82
N VAL A 100 7.10 0.40 -0.55
CA VAL A 100 6.20 -0.34 -1.47
C VAL A 100 6.07 0.40 -2.80
N PHE A 101 5.87 1.72 -2.77
CA PHE A 101 5.76 2.53 -3.99
C PHE A 101 7.05 2.53 -4.80
N SER A 102 8.21 2.70 -4.16
CA SER A 102 9.50 2.63 -4.83
C SER A 102 9.73 1.27 -5.49
N THR A 103 9.27 0.20 -4.84
CA THR A 103 9.33 -1.17 -5.38
C THR A 103 8.47 -1.32 -6.63
N ILE A 104 7.24 -0.81 -6.61
CA ILE A 104 6.33 -0.84 -7.77
C ILE A 104 6.92 -0.01 -8.93
N LEU A 105 7.42 1.17 -8.62
CA LEU A 105 7.97 2.08 -9.62
C LEU A 105 9.26 1.52 -10.25
N ALA A 106 10.17 1.00 -9.44
CA ALA A 106 11.40 0.37 -9.92
C ALA A 106 11.10 -0.81 -10.85
N ALA A 107 10.14 -1.66 -10.49
CA ALA A 107 9.75 -2.78 -11.31
C ALA A 107 9.01 -2.35 -12.61
N TYR A 108 8.32 -1.22 -12.61
CA TYR A 108 7.71 -0.66 -13.82
C TYR A 108 8.75 -0.15 -14.82
N PHE A 109 9.85 0.44 -14.34
CA PHE A 109 10.93 0.95 -15.20
C PHE A 109 11.95 -0.13 -15.58
N ASP A 110 12.07 -1.20 -14.83
CA ASP A 110 12.92 -2.34 -15.16
C ASP A 110 12.16 -3.27 -16.10
N GLN A 111 12.36 -3.09 -17.40
CA GLN A 111 11.75 -3.91 -18.45
C GLN A 111 12.12 -5.42 -18.36
N THR A 112 13.09 -5.77 -17.53
CA THR A 112 13.49 -7.15 -17.27
C THR A 112 12.72 -7.76 -16.10
N THR A 113 12.11 -6.93 -15.27
CA THR A 113 11.35 -7.36 -14.09
C THR A 113 9.86 -7.20 -14.36
N THR A 114 9.22 -8.26 -14.84
CA THR A 114 7.76 -8.32 -14.83
C THR A 114 7.31 -8.46 -13.39
N LEU A 115 6.80 -7.38 -12.79
CA LEU A 115 6.07 -7.52 -11.52
C LEU A 115 4.98 -8.56 -11.74
N PRO A 116 4.98 -9.68 -11.00
CA PRO A 116 3.91 -10.64 -11.13
C PRO A 116 2.58 -9.90 -10.97
N ALA A 117 1.62 -10.14 -11.88
CA ALA A 117 0.28 -9.55 -11.79
C ALA A 117 -0.34 -9.76 -10.41
N GLN A 118 0.07 -10.82 -9.72
CA GLN A 118 -0.27 -11.13 -8.33
C GLN A 118 0.26 -10.09 -7.32
N LEU A 119 1.46 -9.54 -7.53
CA LEU A 119 2.02 -8.50 -6.66
C LEU A 119 1.28 -7.18 -6.87
N GLN A 120 1.06 -6.82 -8.12
CA GLN A 120 0.28 -5.64 -8.49
C GLN A 120 -1.16 -5.74 -7.97
N ALA A 121 -1.82 -6.89 -8.14
CA ALA A 121 -3.15 -7.14 -7.62
C ALA A 121 -3.20 -7.10 -6.08
N ARG A 122 -2.16 -7.56 -5.39
CA ARG A 122 -2.11 -7.60 -3.93
C ARG A 122 -1.79 -6.23 -3.32
N LEU A 123 -0.88 -5.48 -3.94
CA LEU A 123 -0.52 -4.13 -3.48
C LEU A 123 -1.59 -3.08 -3.81
N LEU A 124 -2.34 -3.29 -4.89
CA LEU A 124 -3.37 -2.36 -5.35
C LEU A 124 -4.79 -2.90 -5.11
N GLY A 125 -5.00 -4.21 -5.22
CA GLY A 125 -6.32 -4.82 -5.34
C GLY A 125 -7.18 -4.85 -4.07
N GLY A 126 -6.58 -4.82 -2.88
CA GLY A 126 -7.35 -4.76 -1.62
C GLY A 126 -7.87 -3.36 -1.32
N ARG A 127 -7.12 -2.34 -1.73
CA ARG A 127 -7.43 -0.92 -1.52
C ARG A 127 -8.43 -0.38 -2.53
N ASP A 128 -8.52 -1.00 -3.71
CA ASP A 128 -9.50 -0.63 -4.73
C ASP A 128 -10.96 -0.86 -4.28
N ARG A 129 -11.18 -1.65 -3.22
CA ARG A 129 -12.52 -1.96 -2.71
C ARG A 129 -13.00 -1.02 -1.60
N VAL A 130 -12.08 -0.33 -0.91
CA VAL A 130 -12.44 0.52 0.23
C VAL A 130 -13.21 1.74 -0.23
N MET A 131 -12.70 2.49 -1.19
CA MET A 131 -13.38 3.69 -1.70
C MET A 131 -14.79 3.41 -2.26
N PRO A 132 -15.02 2.38 -3.09
CA PRO A 132 -16.38 2.01 -3.49
C PRO A 132 -17.33 1.76 -2.33
N GLN A 133 -16.88 1.11 -1.25
CA GLN A 133 -17.72 0.87 -0.06
C GLN A 133 -18.05 2.17 0.69
N LEU A 134 -17.10 3.11 0.78
CA LEU A 134 -17.35 4.43 1.37
C LEU A 134 -18.40 5.20 0.56
N ILE A 135 -18.31 5.16 -0.77
CA ILE A 135 -19.29 5.78 -1.67
C ILE A 135 -20.67 5.13 -1.52
N GLU A 136 -20.75 3.80 -1.50
CA GLU A 136 -22.01 3.07 -1.32
C GLU A 136 -22.70 3.44 0.00
N ARG A 137 -21.93 3.52 1.10
CA ARG A 137 -22.46 3.96 2.41
C ARG A 137 -22.93 5.40 2.37
N SER A 138 -22.19 6.31 1.73
CA SER A 138 -22.57 7.72 1.64
C SER A 138 -23.86 7.92 0.82
N ILE A 139 -24.07 7.11 -0.22
CA ILE A 139 -25.35 7.08 -0.94
C ILE A 139 -26.46 6.59 0.00
N GLY A 140 -26.24 5.52 0.75
CA GLY A 140 -27.20 5.01 1.72
C GLY A 140 -27.56 5.99 2.84
N ARG A 141 -26.63 6.90 3.21
CA ARG A 141 -26.87 8.01 4.16
C ARG A 141 -27.51 9.25 3.52
N GLY A 142 -27.65 9.28 2.20
CA GLY A 142 -28.20 10.44 1.47
C GLY A 142 -27.22 11.60 1.30
N GLU A 143 -25.91 11.35 1.47
CA GLU A 143 -24.86 12.35 1.24
C GLU A 143 -24.53 12.53 -0.25
N LEU A 144 -24.71 11.47 -1.03
CA LEU A 144 -24.53 11.46 -2.48
C LEU A 144 -25.81 11.04 -3.18
N ASP A 145 -26.12 11.68 -4.30
CA ASP A 145 -27.31 11.39 -5.11
C ASP A 145 -27.19 10.08 -5.91
N GLY A 146 -25.99 9.51 -6.02
CA GLY A 146 -25.77 8.26 -6.75
C GLY A 146 -24.29 7.92 -6.95
N ALA A 147 -24.05 6.91 -7.78
CA ALA A 147 -22.69 6.41 -8.03
C ALA A 147 -21.80 7.47 -8.70
N LEU A 148 -20.55 7.51 -8.25
CA LEU A 148 -19.52 8.38 -8.81
C LEU A 148 -18.76 7.70 -9.95
N PRO A 149 -18.27 8.44 -10.95
CA PRO A 149 -17.35 7.92 -11.96
C PRO A 149 -16.11 7.32 -11.32
N ALA A 150 -15.59 6.25 -11.90
CA ALA A 150 -14.43 5.52 -11.35
C ALA A 150 -13.19 6.42 -11.12
N ARG A 151 -13.03 7.48 -11.93
CA ARG A 151 -11.94 8.47 -11.73
C ARG A 151 -12.15 9.31 -10.48
N VAL A 152 -13.38 9.73 -10.20
CA VAL A 152 -13.71 10.49 -8.98
C VAL A 152 -13.54 9.62 -7.74
N VAL A 153 -14.00 8.36 -7.80
CA VAL A 153 -13.81 7.40 -6.69
C VAL A 153 -12.34 7.22 -6.32
N ARG A 154 -11.44 7.20 -7.31
CA ARG A 154 -10.00 7.00 -7.08
C ARG A 154 -9.25 8.29 -6.71
N LEU A 155 -9.82 9.44 -6.96
CA LEU A 155 -9.14 10.73 -6.88
C LEU A 155 -8.39 10.97 -5.56
N PRO A 156 -8.96 10.72 -4.36
CA PRO A 156 -8.25 10.97 -3.10
C PRO A 156 -6.98 10.12 -2.96
N LEU A 157 -7.06 8.84 -3.32
CA LEU A 157 -5.91 7.94 -3.24
C LEU A 157 -4.86 8.22 -4.32
N ASP A 158 -5.26 8.69 -5.50
CA ASP A 158 -4.34 9.04 -6.58
C ASP A 158 -3.56 10.32 -6.23
N LEU A 159 -4.23 11.34 -5.66
CA LEU A 159 -3.57 12.54 -5.16
C LEU A 159 -2.65 12.22 -3.95
N PHE A 160 -3.13 11.45 -2.99
CA PHE A 160 -2.30 11.00 -1.88
C PHE A 160 -1.02 10.28 -2.34
N ARG A 161 -1.13 9.38 -3.33
CA ARG A 161 0.04 8.69 -3.89
C ARG A 161 1.00 9.67 -4.57
N HIS A 162 0.47 10.67 -5.28
CA HIS A 162 1.28 11.70 -5.90
C HIS A 162 2.12 12.42 -4.84
N GLU A 163 1.49 12.90 -3.77
CA GLU A 163 2.18 13.59 -2.68
C GLU A 163 3.22 12.70 -1.99
N LEU A 164 2.86 11.43 -1.73
CA LEU A 164 3.77 10.46 -1.13
C LEU A 164 5.05 10.26 -1.97
N ILE A 165 4.92 10.20 -3.31
CA ILE A 165 6.03 10.02 -4.23
C ILE A 165 6.87 11.30 -4.34
N MET A 166 6.24 12.47 -4.45
CA MET A 166 6.95 13.73 -4.61
C MET A 166 7.73 14.12 -3.36
N ASN A 167 7.20 13.82 -2.19
CA ASN A 167 7.82 14.18 -0.91
C ASN A 167 8.70 13.07 -0.33
N LEU A 168 8.70 11.85 -0.92
CA LEU A 168 9.42 10.66 -0.44
C LEU A 168 9.23 10.37 1.05
N GLY A 169 8.03 10.67 1.57
CA GLY A 169 7.75 10.54 2.99
C GLY A 169 6.27 10.72 3.32
N ARG A 170 5.98 10.91 4.61
CA ARG A 170 4.61 11.13 5.07
C ARG A 170 4.03 12.41 4.49
N VAL A 171 2.78 12.34 4.07
CA VAL A 171 2.01 13.50 3.63
C VAL A 171 1.57 14.30 4.85
N SER A 172 1.64 15.63 4.79
CA SER A 172 1.23 16.48 5.90
C SER A 172 -0.29 16.38 6.16
N GLU A 173 -0.71 16.59 7.39
CA GLU A 173 -2.14 16.62 7.74
C GLU A 173 -2.90 17.69 6.96
N GLU A 174 -2.29 18.85 6.75
CA GLU A 174 -2.85 19.94 5.95
C GLU A 174 -3.12 19.47 4.50
N THR A 175 -2.18 18.78 3.87
CA THR A 175 -2.35 18.23 2.52
C THR A 175 -3.42 17.16 2.47
N LEU A 176 -3.54 16.29 3.50
CA LEU A 176 -4.61 15.29 3.55
C LEU A 176 -5.98 15.95 3.60
N VAL A 177 -6.13 16.98 4.43
CA VAL A 177 -7.36 17.76 4.54
C VAL A 177 -7.66 18.49 3.23
N ASP A 178 -6.67 19.08 2.59
CA ASP A 178 -6.83 19.80 1.32
C ASP A 178 -7.28 18.85 0.19
N ILE A 179 -6.69 17.67 0.08
CA ILE A 179 -7.13 16.63 -0.87
C ILE A 179 -8.62 16.32 -0.70
N VAL A 180 -9.07 16.21 0.54
CA VAL A 180 -10.46 15.84 0.83
C VAL A 180 -11.40 17.03 0.65
N ASP A 181 -11.13 18.15 1.32
CA ASP A 181 -12.06 19.28 1.43
C ASP A 181 -12.06 20.19 0.21
N THR A 182 -10.88 20.40 -0.39
CA THR A 182 -10.76 21.34 -1.52
C THR A 182 -10.94 20.64 -2.86
N VAL A 183 -10.63 19.35 -2.96
CA VAL A 183 -10.68 18.64 -4.25
C VAL A 183 -11.78 17.59 -4.27
N PHE A 184 -11.70 16.57 -3.39
CA PHE A 184 -12.57 15.40 -3.54
C PHE A 184 -14.03 15.69 -3.23
N ILE A 185 -14.35 16.27 -2.07
CA ILE A 185 -15.74 16.51 -1.64
C ILE A 185 -16.47 17.44 -2.61
N PRO A 186 -15.89 18.58 -3.06
CA PRO A 186 -16.57 19.44 -4.05
C PRO A 186 -16.85 18.71 -5.35
N VAL A 187 -15.92 17.90 -5.87
CA VAL A 187 -16.12 17.14 -7.11
C VAL A 187 -17.18 16.05 -6.93
N ALA A 188 -17.15 15.34 -5.81
CA ALA A 188 -18.12 14.29 -5.50
C ALA A 188 -19.54 14.84 -5.36
N MET A 189 -19.71 15.97 -4.67
CA MET A 189 -21.01 16.64 -4.46
C MET A 189 -21.56 17.32 -5.72
N ALA A 190 -20.67 17.79 -6.61
CA ALA A 190 -21.08 18.37 -7.88
C ALA A 190 -21.55 17.32 -8.90
N HIS A 191 -21.23 16.05 -8.68
CA HIS A 191 -21.57 14.98 -9.61
C HIS A 191 -23.04 14.55 -9.41
N ARG A 192 -23.89 14.90 -10.39
CA ARG A 192 -25.25 14.37 -10.47
C ARG A 192 -25.27 13.20 -11.46
N PRO A 193 -25.80 12.02 -11.08
CA PRO A 193 -25.98 10.96 -12.04
C PRO A 193 -26.92 11.43 -13.16
N PRO A 194 -26.72 10.98 -14.41
CA PRO A 194 -27.68 11.27 -15.47
C PRO A 194 -29.05 10.79 -15.01
N GLY A 195 -30.05 11.70 -15.10
CA GLY A 195 -31.42 11.36 -14.76
C GLY A 195 -31.90 10.12 -15.56
N PRO A 196 -32.88 9.39 -15.06
CA PRO A 196 -33.45 8.27 -15.80
C PRO A 196 -33.94 8.75 -17.16
N ALA A 197 -33.48 8.06 -18.23
CA ALA A 197 -33.93 8.33 -19.61
C ALA A 197 -35.38 7.92 -19.81
#